data_ebeb222096ec12bb94b3f29581f0237c
#
_entry.id   ebeb222096ec12bb94b3f29581f0237c
#
_cell.length_a   1.000
_cell.length_b   1.000
_cell.length_c   1.000
_cell.angle_alpha   90.00
_cell.angle_beta   90.00
_cell.angle_gamma   90.00
#
_symmetry.space_group_name_H-M   'P 1'
#
loop_
_entity.id
_entity.type
_entity.pdbx_description
1 polymer ?
#
loop_
_entity_poly.entity_id
_entity_poly.type
_entity_poly.pdbx_seq_one_letter_code
_entity_poly.pdbx_strand_id
1 'polypeptide(L)'
;MKAMNDHDNGTLKVAAAKYTIDAPADFAAFAAKQASWLDEAHQLGAGLAVLPEYLSLELAATFDEATRTDLHASLAATQALHGAWLDLFSRLARERRMHVVAGTFLLDTGRGHYRNRSYAFAPDGSHVWQDKLRLTGFEKGTGVIEPGDELKVFETEGLRSAIAVCYDSEFPLPVRAQCEAGARLLIVPSCTDTEAGATRVRVGCLARALENRCFVAQSVTAGDAPWSPALDTNTGEAALIAPMDVGLPHDGMIVQTRGDQHWAVATLDFAALEASRAQAQVANDRDWASQYFPSVARAKVVRAVAA
;
A
#
# COMPACT_ATOMS: atom_id res chain seq x y z
N MET A 1 9.36 2.09 -35.68
CA MET A 1 8.37 1.13 -35.18
C MET A 1 8.31 1.32 -33.68
N LYS A 2 7.25 1.97 -33.14
CA LYS A 2 6.99 2.02 -31.71
C LYS A 2 6.70 0.58 -31.26
N ALA A 3 7.44 0.08 -30.27
CA ALA A 3 7.06 -1.13 -29.56
C ALA A 3 5.67 -0.84 -28.97
N MET A 4 4.65 -1.55 -29.42
CA MET A 4 3.34 -1.57 -28.78
C MET A 4 3.57 -2.17 -27.38
N ASN A 5 3.38 -1.37 -26.34
CA ASN A 5 3.30 -1.89 -24.99
C ASN A 5 2.02 -2.71 -24.87
N ASP A 6 2.09 -3.89 -24.26
CA ASP A 6 0.96 -4.79 -23.99
C ASP A 6 -0.12 -4.17 -23.06
N HIS A 7 -0.02 -2.89 -22.72
CA HIS A 7 -0.94 -2.14 -21.86
C HIS A 7 -2.16 -1.55 -22.60
N ASP A 8 -2.25 -1.74 -23.91
CA ASP A 8 -3.36 -1.22 -24.74
C ASP A 8 -4.70 -1.96 -24.52
N ASN A 9 -4.71 -3.01 -23.69
CA ASN A 9 -5.89 -3.86 -23.46
C ASN A 9 -6.61 -3.64 -22.11
N GLY A 10 -6.29 -2.58 -21.35
CA GLY A 10 -6.93 -2.35 -20.04
C GLY A 10 -6.50 -3.34 -18.96
N THR A 11 -5.32 -3.95 -19.07
CA THR A 11 -4.75 -4.89 -18.11
C THR A 11 -3.45 -4.36 -17.52
N LEU A 12 -3.17 -4.70 -16.25
CA LEU A 12 -1.92 -4.40 -15.58
C LEU A 12 -1.48 -5.61 -14.75
N LYS A 13 -0.26 -6.10 -14.96
CA LYS A 13 0.31 -7.13 -14.10
C LYS A 13 0.94 -6.49 -12.87
N VAL A 14 0.45 -6.85 -11.69
CA VAL A 14 0.84 -6.27 -10.41
C VAL A 14 1.54 -7.32 -9.56
N ALA A 15 2.64 -6.92 -8.90
CA ALA A 15 3.34 -7.70 -7.89
C ALA A 15 3.29 -6.95 -6.54
N ALA A 16 2.68 -7.55 -5.53
CA ALA A 16 2.66 -7.04 -4.16
C ALA A 16 3.62 -7.86 -3.28
N ALA A 17 4.52 -7.18 -2.57
CA ALA A 17 5.59 -7.82 -1.82
C ALA A 17 5.15 -8.31 -0.44
N LYS A 18 5.52 -9.53 -0.08
CA LYS A 18 5.77 -9.96 1.30
C LYS A 18 7.27 -9.79 1.54
N TYR A 19 7.64 -8.62 2.00
CA TYR A 19 9.03 -8.17 2.04
C TYR A 19 9.68 -8.53 3.37
N THR A 20 10.68 -9.39 3.33
CA THR A 20 11.46 -9.76 4.52
C THR A 20 12.42 -8.63 4.89
N ILE A 21 12.26 -8.09 6.09
CA ILE A 21 13.18 -7.10 6.67
C ILE A 21 14.54 -7.77 6.93
N ASP A 22 15.62 -7.02 6.68
CA ASP A 22 17.00 -7.44 6.85
C ASP A 22 17.80 -6.35 7.57
N ALA A 23 19.08 -6.61 7.82
CA ALA A 23 20.00 -5.66 8.45
C ALA A 23 21.14 -5.29 7.46
N PRO A 24 20.89 -4.40 6.49
CA PRO A 24 21.92 -4.00 5.53
C PRO A 24 23.08 -3.30 6.24
N ALA A 25 24.32 -3.66 5.85
CA ALA A 25 25.52 -3.10 6.45
C ALA A 25 25.71 -1.61 6.10
N ASP A 26 25.22 -1.20 4.93
CA ASP A 26 25.30 0.17 4.41
C ASP A 26 24.19 0.44 3.38
N PHE A 27 24.12 1.67 2.88
CA PHE A 27 23.16 2.04 1.84
C PHE A 27 23.38 1.26 0.53
N ALA A 28 24.61 0.85 0.19
CA ALA A 28 24.88 0.08 -1.03
C ALA A 28 24.29 -1.34 -0.93
N ALA A 29 24.39 -1.96 0.24
CA ALA A 29 23.77 -3.26 0.52
C ALA A 29 22.23 -3.18 0.46
N PHE A 30 21.63 -2.12 1.06
CA PHE A 30 20.20 -1.84 0.92
C PHE A 30 19.80 -1.68 -0.54
N ALA A 31 20.54 -0.86 -1.31
CA ALA A 31 20.25 -0.60 -2.72
C ALA A 31 20.35 -1.89 -3.57
N ALA A 32 21.34 -2.75 -3.30
CA ALA A 32 21.48 -4.03 -3.97
C ALA A 32 20.31 -4.97 -3.67
N LYS A 33 19.83 -5.01 -2.42
CA LYS A 33 18.64 -5.77 -2.03
C LYS A 33 17.40 -5.27 -2.77
N GLN A 34 17.16 -3.93 -2.80
CA GLN A 34 16.02 -3.37 -3.53
C GLN A 34 16.08 -3.69 -5.03
N ALA A 35 17.27 -3.62 -5.63
CA ALA A 35 17.47 -3.99 -7.03
C ALA A 35 17.10 -5.46 -7.27
N SER A 36 17.56 -6.37 -6.42
CA SER A 36 17.26 -7.81 -6.51
C SER A 36 15.76 -8.10 -6.38
N TRP A 37 15.08 -7.49 -5.42
CA TRP A 37 13.64 -7.63 -5.25
C TRP A 37 12.85 -7.15 -6.47
N LEU A 38 13.21 -5.98 -7.01
CA LEU A 38 12.54 -5.44 -8.19
C LEU A 38 12.91 -6.19 -9.49
N ASP A 39 14.10 -6.82 -9.56
CA ASP A 39 14.47 -7.74 -10.65
C ASP A 39 13.58 -8.98 -10.65
N GLU A 40 13.30 -9.55 -9.47
CA GLU A 40 12.39 -10.70 -9.33
C GLU A 40 10.98 -10.31 -9.81
N ALA A 41 10.42 -9.18 -9.35
CA ALA A 41 9.12 -8.70 -9.81
C ALA A 41 9.08 -8.46 -11.32
N HIS A 42 10.14 -7.86 -11.89
CA HIS A 42 10.27 -7.63 -13.33
C HIS A 42 10.35 -8.95 -14.12
N GLN A 43 11.10 -9.94 -13.65
CA GLN A 43 11.17 -11.28 -14.27
C GLN A 43 9.82 -12.01 -14.23
N LEU A 44 9.00 -11.77 -13.20
CA LEU A 44 7.62 -12.23 -13.14
C LEU A 44 6.68 -11.47 -14.08
N GLY A 45 7.17 -10.46 -14.80
CA GLY A 45 6.47 -9.66 -15.79
C GLY A 45 5.60 -8.56 -15.19
N ALA A 46 5.87 -8.11 -13.97
CA ALA A 46 5.11 -7.03 -13.34
C ALA A 46 5.31 -5.69 -14.08
N GLY A 47 4.21 -4.99 -14.34
CA GLY A 47 4.21 -3.58 -14.75
C GLY A 47 4.15 -2.61 -13.55
N LEU A 48 3.72 -3.12 -12.40
CA LEU A 48 3.71 -2.40 -11.12
C LEU A 48 4.21 -3.33 -10.00
N ALA A 49 5.23 -2.89 -9.26
CA ALA A 49 5.68 -3.53 -8.02
C ALA A 49 5.31 -2.65 -6.81
N VAL A 50 4.81 -3.27 -5.74
CA VAL A 50 4.39 -2.59 -4.51
C VAL A 50 5.21 -3.13 -3.34
N LEU A 51 6.07 -2.27 -2.76
CA LEU A 51 6.83 -2.54 -1.55
C LEU A 51 6.09 -2.02 -0.31
N PRO A 52 6.38 -2.53 0.92
CA PRO A 52 5.54 -2.30 2.08
C PRO A 52 5.81 -1.00 2.83
N GLU A 53 4.94 -0.70 3.78
CA GLU A 53 5.11 0.38 4.75
C GLU A 53 6.40 0.20 5.56
N TYR A 54 7.00 1.30 6.00
CA TYR A 54 8.23 1.38 6.80
C TYR A 54 9.49 0.81 6.14
N LEU A 55 9.48 0.62 4.82
CA LEU A 55 10.66 0.16 4.09
C LEU A 55 11.92 0.97 4.40
N SER A 56 11.79 2.29 4.56
CA SER A 56 12.93 3.16 4.90
C SER A 56 13.53 2.90 6.28
N LEU A 57 12.76 2.33 7.21
CA LEU A 57 13.27 2.04 8.56
C LEU A 57 14.29 0.90 8.55
N GLU A 58 14.32 0.06 7.51
CA GLU A 58 15.40 -0.92 7.30
C GLU A 58 16.77 -0.24 7.20
N LEU A 59 16.82 1.02 6.72
CA LEU A 59 18.06 1.81 6.67
C LEU A 59 18.63 2.14 8.06
N ALA A 60 17.83 2.07 9.12
CA ALA A 60 18.34 2.27 10.46
C ALA A 60 19.44 1.24 10.84
N ALA A 61 19.43 0.04 10.24
CA ALA A 61 20.46 -0.97 10.41
C ALA A 61 21.87 -0.50 9.97
N THR A 62 21.95 0.48 9.07
CA THR A 62 23.23 1.03 8.56
C THR A 62 23.95 1.94 9.56
N PHE A 63 23.29 2.32 10.66
CA PHE A 63 23.85 3.15 11.70
C PHE A 63 24.38 2.32 12.87
N ASP A 64 25.08 2.98 13.79
CA ASP A 64 25.57 2.36 15.03
C ASP A 64 24.41 1.87 15.93
N GLU A 65 24.76 1.04 16.91
CA GLU A 65 23.77 0.41 17.80
C GLU A 65 22.95 1.44 18.58
N ALA A 66 23.57 2.50 19.06
CA ALA A 66 22.88 3.54 19.84
C ALA A 66 21.83 4.26 18.99
N THR A 67 22.15 4.53 17.71
CA THR A 67 21.22 5.15 16.76
C THR A 67 20.11 4.21 16.34
N ARG A 68 20.42 2.98 15.92
CA ARG A 68 19.40 2.06 15.37
C ARG A 68 18.39 1.56 16.40
N THR A 69 18.78 1.50 17.69
CA THR A 69 17.90 1.04 18.78
C THR A 69 17.07 2.17 19.41
N ASP A 70 17.30 3.41 19.02
CA ASP A 70 16.50 4.58 19.40
C ASP A 70 15.68 5.07 18.22
N LEU A 71 14.34 5.05 18.34
CA LEU A 71 13.44 5.43 17.25
C LEU A 71 13.68 6.86 16.77
N HIS A 72 13.82 7.83 17.70
CA HIS A 72 13.97 9.24 17.35
C HIS A 72 15.33 9.51 16.69
N ALA A 73 16.39 8.89 17.22
CA ALA A 73 17.72 8.98 16.63
C ALA A 73 17.77 8.35 15.24
N SER A 74 17.14 7.17 15.05
CA SER A 74 17.09 6.49 13.74
C SER A 74 16.29 7.28 12.71
N LEU A 75 15.15 7.87 13.10
CA LEU A 75 14.37 8.75 12.21
C LEU A 75 15.19 9.97 11.77
N ALA A 76 15.86 10.63 12.70
CA ALA A 76 16.69 11.80 12.39
C ALA A 76 17.88 11.44 11.48
N ALA A 77 18.59 10.35 11.77
CA ALA A 77 19.74 9.91 10.98
C ALA A 77 19.35 9.47 9.55
N THR A 78 18.21 8.80 9.40
CA THR A 78 17.73 8.31 8.10
C THR A 78 17.43 9.46 7.12
N GLN A 79 17.13 10.68 7.59
CA GLN A 79 16.86 11.82 6.72
C GLN A 79 18.03 12.14 5.77
N ALA A 80 19.26 11.92 6.20
CA ALA A 80 20.45 12.14 5.36
C ALA A 80 20.45 11.21 4.10
N LEU A 81 19.73 10.11 4.15
CA LEU A 81 19.64 9.12 3.06
C LEU A 81 18.43 9.35 2.14
N HIS A 82 17.53 10.30 2.45
CA HIS A 82 16.28 10.49 1.69
C HIS A 82 16.53 10.80 0.20
N GLY A 83 17.48 11.71 -0.11
CA GLY A 83 17.83 12.01 -1.50
C GLY A 83 18.35 10.79 -2.26
N ALA A 84 19.29 10.04 -1.65
CA ALA A 84 19.82 8.82 -2.24
C ALA A 84 18.74 7.73 -2.42
N TRP A 85 17.77 7.67 -1.51
CA TRP A 85 16.62 6.77 -1.57
C TRP A 85 15.69 7.12 -2.75
N LEU A 86 15.37 8.41 -2.96
CA LEU A 86 14.60 8.87 -4.12
C LEU A 86 15.32 8.56 -5.44
N ASP A 87 16.63 8.85 -5.52
CA ASP A 87 17.44 8.57 -6.69
C ASP A 87 17.52 7.07 -7.01
N LEU A 88 17.62 6.23 -5.98
CA LEU A 88 17.63 4.78 -6.11
C LEU A 88 16.34 4.30 -6.79
N PHE A 89 15.17 4.59 -6.23
CA PHE A 89 13.90 4.09 -6.76
C PHE A 89 13.52 4.72 -8.09
N SER A 90 13.85 6.00 -8.32
CA SER A 90 13.72 6.65 -9.63
C SER A 90 14.54 5.93 -10.70
N ARG A 91 15.80 5.56 -10.40
CA ARG A 91 16.66 4.80 -11.29
C ARG A 91 16.15 3.38 -11.51
N LEU A 92 15.76 2.66 -10.45
CA LEU A 92 15.27 1.27 -10.54
C LEU A 92 13.98 1.18 -11.36
N ALA A 93 13.05 2.15 -11.22
CA ALA A 93 11.83 2.22 -12.03
C ALA A 93 12.14 2.42 -13.53
N ARG A 94 13.08 3.33 -13.84
CA ARG A 94 13.52 3.57 -15.23
C ARG A 94 14.19 2.37 -15.88
N GLU A 95 15.15 1.76 -15.17
CA GLU A 95 15.93 0.61 -15.67
C GLU A 95 15.03 -0.57 -16.02
N ARG A 96 13.97 -0.78 -15.24
CA ARG A 96 13.02 -1.90 -15.42
C ARG A 96 11.78 -1.51 -16.21
N ARG A 97 11.63 -0.22 -16.56
CA ARG A 97 10.42 0.30 -17.23
C ARG A 97 9.14 -0.14 -16.51
N MET A 98 9.15 -0.07 -15.19
CA MET A 98 8.12 -0.57 -14.31
C MET A 98 7.72 0.50 -13.30
N HIS A 99 6.44 0.63 -13.01
CA HIS A 99 5.99 1.44 -11.88
C HIS A 99 6.43 0.79 -10.57
N VAL A 100 6.88 1.61 -9.62
CA VAL A 100 7.32 1.13 -8.31
C VAL A 100 6.68 1.96 -7.21
N VAL A 101 5.84 1.35 -6.38
CA VAL A 101 5.50 1.93 -5.09
C VAL A 101 6.56 1.49 -4.09
N ALA A 102 7.42 2.43 -3.72
CA ALA A 102 8.63 2.16 -2.92
C ALA A 102 8.33 2.09 -1.40
N GLY A 103 7.16 1.54 -1.05
CA GLY A 103 6.74 1.49 0.34
C GLY A 103 6.59 2.88 0.95
N THR A 104 7.11 3.07 2.17
CA THR A 104 7.06 4.39 2.80
C THR A 104 8.40 4.83 3.35
N PHE A 105 8.57 6.15 3.44
CA PHE A 105 9.66 6.86 4.10
C PHE A 105 9.07 7.78 5.18
N LEU A 106 9.59 7.71 6.40
CA LEU A 106 9.24 8.65 7.46
C LEU A 106 10.03 9.96 7.25
N LEU A 107 9.40 10.88 6.53
CA LEU A 107 10.01 12.13 6.06
C LEU A 107 9.85 13.24 7.09
N ASP A 108 10.96 13.90 7.47
CA ASP A 108 10.94 15.11 8.29
C ASP A 108 10.20 16.25 7.56
N THR A 109 9.15 16.76 8.18
CA THR A 109 8.37 17.91 7.71
C THR A 109 8.89 19.23 8.26
N GLY A 110 9.95 19.17 9.04
CA GLY A 110 10.57 20.25 9.79
C GLY A 110 10.31 20.16 11.29
N ARG A 111 11.24 20.64 12.08
CA ARG A 111 11.18 20.68 13.53
C ARG A 111 11.14 19.30 14.22
N GLY A 112 11.64 18.23 13.57
CA GLY A 112 11.67 16.88 14.10
C GLY A 112 10.30 16.20 14.14
N HIS A 113 9.37 16.62 13.30
CA HIS A 113 8.11 15.94 13.05
C HIS A 113 8.15 15.21 11.69
N TYR A 114 7.57 14.01 11.63
CA TYR A 114 7.69 13.12 10.49
C TYR A 114 6.32 12.74 9.94
N ARG A 115 6.20 12.64 8.61
CA ARG A 115 5.06 12.04 7.93
C ARG A 115 5.44 10.70 7.32
N ASN A 116 4.59 9.72 7.50
CA ASN A 116 4.74 8.40 6.89
C ASN A 116 4.31 8.49 5.42
N ARG A 117 5.29 8.75 4.52
CA ARG A 117 5.09 9.10 3.12
C ARG A 117 5.35 7.93 2.20
N SER A 118 4.33 7.52 1.44
CA SER A 118 4.46 6.53 0.36
C SER A 118 4.74 7.22 -0.97
N TYR A 119 5.76 6.74 -1.69
CA TYR A 119 6.13 7.25 -3.00
C TYR A 119 5.81 6.25 -4.10
N ALA A 120 5.23 6.72 -5.21
CA ALA A 120 5.01 5.95 -6.43
C ALA A 120 5.85 6.54 -7.56
N PHE A 121 6.78 5.75 -8.09
CA PHE A 121 7.68 6.09 -9.18
C PHE A 121 7.14 5.56 -10.50
N ALA A 122 7.18 6.39 -11.54
CA ALA A 122 6.82 6.02 -12.90
C ALA A 122 8.04 5.49 -13.69
N PRO A 123 7.84 4.80 -14.82
CA PRO A 123 8.93 4.28 -15.67
C PRO A 123 9.87 5.34 -16.24
N ASP A 124 9.49 6.61 -16.25
CA ASP A 124 10.35 7.73 -16.62
C ASP A 124 11.19 8.27 -15.44
N GLY A 125 10.96 7.72 -14.23
CA GLY A 125 11.63 8.10 -13.00
C GLY A 125 10.98 9.28 -12.28
N SER A 126 9.92 9.86 -12.81
CA SER A 126 9.10 10.83 -12.08
C SER A 126 8.38 10.14 -10.91
N HIS A 127 7.97 10.89 -9.90
CA HIS A 127 7.25 10.32 -8.77
C HIS A 127 6.16 11.24 -8.24
N VAL A 128 5.19 10.61 -7.61
CA VAL A 128 4.14 11.22 -6.80
C VAL A 128 4.17 10.62 -5.41
N TRP A 129 3.40 11.18 -4.47
CA TRP A 129 3.38 10.68 -3.10
C TRP A 129 2.03 10.87 -2.42
N GLN A 130 1.78 10.04 -1.40
CA GLN A 130 0.66 10.13 -0.46
C GLN A 130 1.18 9.95 0.96
N ASP A 131 0.82 10.87 1.86
CA ASP A 131 1.08 10.72 3.29
C ASP A 131 -0.03 9.89 3.95
N LYS A 132 0.33 9.06 4.92
CA LYS A 132 -0.61 8.33 5.77
C LYS A 132 -1.50 9.31 6.53
N LEU A 133 -2.81 9.08 6.47
CA LEU A 133 -3.81 10.00 7.04
C LEU A 133 -4.21 9.63 8.47
N ARG A 134 -4.16 8.33 8.81
CA ARG A 134 -4.61 7.81 10.10
C ARG A 134 -3.48 7.14 10.83
N LEU A 135 -3.09 7.72 11.96
CA LEU A 135 -2.02 7.18 12.78
C LEU A 135 -2.54 6.07 13.67
N THR A 136 -1.76 5.00 13.79
CA THR A 136 -1.94 3.92 14.77
C THR A 136 -1.68 4.42 16.19
N GLY A 137 -1.95 3.58 17.19
CA GLY A 137 -1.57 3.88 18.58
C GLY A 137 -0.07 4.02 18.77
N PHE A 138 0.72 3.17 18.09
CA PHE A 138 2.19 3.27 18.09
C PHE A 138 2.65 4.62 17.56
N GLU A 139 2.23 5.01 16.36
CA GLU A 139 2.64 6.28 15.73
C GLU A 139 2.28 7.50 16.59
N LYS A 140 1.07 7.53 17.16
CA LYS A 140 0.65 8.58 18.09
C LYS A 140 1.50 8.61 19.37
N GLY A 141 1.86 7.42 19.87
CA GLY A 141 2.69 7.27 21.07
C GLY A 141 4.11 7.82 20.92
N THR A 142 4.64 7.89 19.69
CA THR A 142 5.97 8.47 19.44
C THR A 142 6.03 9.97 19.72
N GLY A 143 4.92 10.69 19.61
CA GLY A 143 4.83 12.14 19.75
C GLY A 143 5.46 12.96 18.62
N VAL A 144 6.08 12.31 17.63
CA VAL A 144 6.79 12.97 16.53
C VAL A 144 6.26 12.61 15.15
N ILE A 145 5.41 11.61 15.02
CA ILE A 145 4.75 11.28 13.74
C ILE A 145 3.42 12.03 13.67
N GLU A 146 3.20 12.72 12.55
CA GLU A 146 1.98 13.48 12.28
C GLU A 146 1.22 12.95 11.07
N PRO A 147 -0.13 13.10 11.04
CA PRO A 147 -0.94 12.66 9.91
C PRO A 147 -0.74 13.54 8.69
N GLY A 148 -0.97 12.97 7.51
CA GLY A 148 -1.17 13.71 6.27
C GLY A 148 -2.47 14.49 6.28
N ASP A 149 -2.57 15.48 5.39
CA ASP A 149 -3.67 16.44 5.26
C ASP A 149 -4.25 16.52 3.83
N GLU A 150 -3.69 15.75 2.90
CA GLU A 150 -4.12 15.70 1.50
C GLU A 150 -4.44 14.28 1.06
N LEU A 151 -5.44 14.16 0.19
CA LEU A 151 -5.84 12.92 -0.45
C LEU A 151 -5.61 13.02 -1.95
N LYS A 152 -4.88 12.03 -2.52
CA LYS A 152 -4.46 12.07 -3.92
C LYS A 152 -4.91 10.84 -4.69
N VAL A 153 -5.14 11.06 -5.99
CA VAL A 153 -5.26 10.04 -7.02
C VAL A 153 -4.21 10.36 -8.08
N PHE A 154 -3.51 9.37 -8.57
CA PHE A 154 -2.47 9.50 -9.58
C PHE A 154 -2.70 8.54 -10.73
N GLU A 155 -2.11 8.83 -11.87
CA GLU A 155 -2.26 8.05 -13.07
C GLU A 155 -1.08 7.09 -13.25
N THR A 156 -1.38 5.82 -13.49
CA THR A 156 -0.42 4.75 -13.74
C THR A 156 -0.83 4.08 -15.06
N GLU A 157 -0.06 4.26 -16.13
CA GLU A 157 -0.37 3.67 -17.45
C GLU A 157 -1.81 3.96 -17.95
N GLY A 158 -2.27 5.21 -17.78
CA GLY A 158 -3.65 5.58 -18.12
C GLY A 158 -4.71 5.09 -17.13
N LEU A 159 -4.29 4.39 -16.07
CA LEU A 159 -5.15 3.93 -14.99
C LEU A 159 -5.02 4.86 -13.78
N ARG A 160 -6.13 5.28 -13.23
CA ARG A 160 -6.14 6.01 -11.95
C ARG A 160 -6.00 5.08 -10.77
N SER A 161 -4.96 5.34 -9.97
CA SER A 161 -4.61 4.59 -8.78
C SER A 161 -4.58 5.50 -7.56
N ALA A 162 -4.73 4.91 -6.38
CA ALA A 162 -4.66 5.61 -5.10
C ALA A 162 -3.85 4.81 -4.09
N ILE A 163 -3.27 5.48 -3.10
CA ILE A 163 -2.56 4.86 -2.00
C ILE A 163 -3.33 5.11 -0.70
N ALA A 164 -3.51 4.03 0.09
CA ALA A 164 -3.97 4.07 1.47
C ALA A 164 -2.98 3.28 2.33
N VAL A 165 -2.22 3.96 3.19
CA VAL A 165 -1.12 3.31 3.92
C VAL A 165 -1.69 2.53 5.11
N CYS A 166 -1.60 1.19 5.07
CA CYS A 166 -1.89 0.26 6.17
C CYS A 166 -3.24 0.57 6.85
N TYR A 167 -3.21 1.19 8.04
CA TYR A 167 -4.38 1.55 8.84
C TYR A 167 -5.38 2.44 8.10
N ASP A 168 -4.96 3.25 7.10
CA ASP A 168 -5.88 4.03 6.27
C ASP A 168 -6.91 3.16 5.55
N SER A 169 -6.55 1.91 5.20
CA SER A 169 -7.44 0.97 4.53
C SER A 169 -8.65 0.55 5.39
N GLU A 170 -8.57 0.71 6.71
CA GLU A 170 -9.67 0.40 7.63
C GLU A 170 -10.76 1.50 7.64
N PHE A 171 -10.52 2.66 6.99
CA PHE A 171 -11.45 3.79 6.97
C PHE A 171 -12.12 3.96 5.60
N PRO A 172 -13.46 3.85 5.50
CA PRO A 172 -14.15 3.85 4.21
C PRO A 172 -14.13 5.21 3.50
N LEU A 173 -14.30 6.32 4.21
CA LEU A 173 -14.54 7.62 3.56
C LEU A 173 -13.36 8.15 2.74
N PRO A 174 -12.09 8.10 3.20
CA PRO A 174 -10.97 8.55 2.39
C PRO A 174 -10.82 7.73 1.10
N VAL A 175 -10.89 6.40 1.20
CA VAL A 175 -10.81 5.51 0.04
C VAL A 175 -12.00 5.73 -0.90
N ARG A 176 -13.20 5.95 -0.34
CA ARG A 176 -14.38 6.29 -1.15
C ARG A 176 -14.15 7.55 -1.97
N ALA A 177 -13.61 8.61 -1.36
CA ALA A 177 -13.30 9.86 -2.07
C ALA A 177 -12.26 9.65 -3.20
N GLN A 178 -11.24 8.80 -2.97
CA GLN A 178 -10.28 8.44 -4.02
C GLN A 178 -10.95 7.68 -5.17
N CYS A 179 -11.84 6.74 -4.88
CA CYS A 179 -12.58 6.00 -5.90
C CYS A 179 -13.58 6.87 -6.67
N GLU A 180 -14.24 7.83 -6.02
CA GLU A 180 -15.10 8.84 -6.67
C GLU A 180 -14.29 9.77 -7.58
N ALA A 181 -13.02 10.06 -7.24
CA ALA A 181 -12.08 10.75 -8.11
C ALA A 181 -11.56 9.87 -9.26
N GLY A 182 -12.01 8.62 -9.34
CA GLY A 182 -11.78 7.70 -10.45
C GLY A 182 -10.71 6.64 -10.21
N ALA A 183 -10.20 6.46 -8.99
CA ALA A 183 -9.27 5.38 -8.69
C ALA A 183 -9.94 4.01 -8.91
N ARG A 184 -9.23 3.11 -9.62
CA ARG A 184 -9.65 1.74 -9.91
C ARG A 184 -8.72 0.70 -9.27
N LEU A 185 -7.54 1.14 -8.83
CA LEU A 185 -6.59 0.35 -8.07
C LEU A 185 -6.27 1.09 -6.78
N LEU A 186 -6.52 0.45 -5.64
CA LEU A 186 -6.07 0.89 -4.33
C LEU A 186 -4.78 0.15 -3.98
N ILE A 187 -3.73 0.88 -3.65
CA ILE A 187 -2.43 0.34 -3.27
C ILE A 187 -2.26 0.52 -1.76
N VAL A 188 -1.98 -0.57 -1.05
CA VAL A 188 -1.96 -0.60 0.41
C VAL A 188 -0.62 -1.15 0.92
N PRO A 189 0.43 -0.29 0.99
CA PRO A 189 1.65 -0.64 1.71
C PRO A 189 1.34 -0.82 3.20
N SER A 190 1.73 -1.95 3.80
CA SER A 190 1.36 -2.29 5.18
C SER A 190 2.55 -2.80 6.00
N CYS A 191 2.50 -2.56 7.30
CA CYS A 191 3.38 -3.13 8.30
C CYS A 191 2.54 -3.46 9.53
N THR A 192 2.53 -4.72 9.96
CA THR A 192 1.76 -5.21 11.10
C THR A 192 2.59 -6.16 11.95
N ASP A 193 2.48 -6.02 13.27
CA ASP A 193 3.24 -6.74 14.28
C ASP A 193 2.49 -7.96 14.87
N THR A 194 1.19 -8.08 14.56
CA THR A 194 0.34 -9.15 15.08
C THR A 194 -0.57 -9.74 14.00
N GLU A 195 -0.92 -11.01 14.15
CA GLU A 195 -1.91 -11.69 13.31
C GLU A 195 -3.27 -10.95 13.29
N ALA A 196 -3.65 -10.35 14.42
CA ALA A 196 -4.85 -9.53 14.50
C ALA A 196 -4.73 -8.26 13.65
N GLY A 197 -3.55 -7.61 13.67
CA GLY A 197 -3.23 -6.45 12.83
C GLY A 197 -3.28 -6.80 11.35
N ALA A 198 -2.59 -7.87 10.95
CA ALA A 198 -2.60 -8.37 9.59
C ALA A 198 -4.02 -8.71 9.10
N THR A 199 -4.82 -9.33 9.97
CA THR A 199 -6.22 -9.65 9.66
C THR A 199 -7.08 -8.40 9.49
N ARG A 200 -6.93 -7.36 10.35
CA ARG A 200 -7.69 -6.09 10.20
C ARG A 200 -7.40 -5.42 8.87
N VAL A 201 -6.10 -5.28 8.50
CA VAL A 201 -5.73 -4.67 7.22
C VAL A 201 -6.30 -5.46 6.05
N ARG A 202 -6.20 -6.79 6.06
CA ARG A 202 -6.79 -7.66 5.03
C ARG A 202 -8.30 -7.47 4.93
N VAL A 203 -9.02 -7.45 6.06
CA VAL A 203 -10.47 -7.20 6.08
C VAL A 203 -10.79 -5.80 5.56
N GLY A 204 -10.00 -4.80 5.93
CA GLY A 204 -10.09 -3.45 5.38
C GLY A 204 -9.96 -3.46 3.86
N CYS A 205 -8.94 -4.11 3.33
CA CYS A 205 -8.71 -4.23 1.88
C CYS A 205 -9.88 -4.91 1.15
N LEU A 206 -10.40 -6.02 1.70
CA LEU A 206 -11.57 -6.72 1.16
C LEU A 206 -12.82 -5.82 1.15
N ALA A 207 -13.05 -5.09 2.25
CA ALA A 207 -14.17 -4.17 2.35
C ALA A 207 -14.05 -3.01 1.34
N ARG A 208 -12.85 -2.44 1.17
CA ARG A 208 -12.63 -1.36 0.18
C ARG A 208 -12.84 -1.84 -1.25
N ALA A 209 -12.37 -3.06 -1.59
CA ALA A 209 -12.63 -3.66 -2.90
C ALA A 209 -14.13 -3.83 -3.14
N LEU A 210 -14.85 -4.39 -2.17
CA LEU A 210 -16.30 -4.62 -2.23
C LEU A 210 -17.08 -3.30 -2.41
N GLU A 211 -16.86 -2.34 -1.52
CA GLU A 211 -17.64 -1.09 -1.45
C GLU A 211 -17.45 -0.19 -2.66
N ASN A 212 -16.25 -0.17 -3.23
CA ASN A 212 -15.87 0.74 -4.30
C ASN A 212 -15.73 0.07 -5.66
N ARG A 213 -15.88 -1.25 -5.73
CA ARG A 213 -15.72 -2.04 -6.94
C ARG A 213 -14.39 -1.73 -7.64
N CYS A 214 -13.30 -1.81 -6.88
CA CYS A 214 -11.93 -1.60 -7.33
C CYS A 214 -11.04 -2.80 -6.97
N PHE A 215 -9.91 -2.93 -7.66
CA PHE A 215 -8.86 -3.84 -7.20
C PHE A 215 -8.07 -3.25 -6.05
N VAL A 216 -7.50 -4.13 -5.22
CA VAL A 216 -6.57 -3.73 -4.15
C VAL A 216 -5.29 -4.55 -4.25
N ALA A 217 -4.13 -3.86 -4.13
CA ALA A 217 -2.81 -4.46 -4.03
C ALA A 217 -2.24 -4.17 -2.63
N GLN A 218 -2.22 -5.18 -1.77
CA GLN A 218 -1.70 -5.11 -0.41
C GLN A 218 -0.31 -5.73 -0.36
N SER A 219 0.71 -4.96 0.02
CA SER A 219 2.05 -5.43 0.36
C SER A 219 2.26 -5.41 1.87
N VAL A 220 3.17 -6.27 2.37
CA VAL A 220 3.43 -6.38 3.81
C VAL A 220 4.91 -6.52 4.10
N THR A 221 5.36 -6.01 5.27
CA THR A 221 6.63 -6.40 5.89
C THR A 221 6.51 -7.79 6.52
N ALA A 222 7.60 -8.53 6.56
CA ALA A 222 7.71 -9.87 7.14
C ALA A 222 9.06 -10.04 7.84
N GLY A 223 9.15 -11.05 8.73
CA GLY A 223 10.36 -11.36 9.48
C GLY A 223 10.56 -10.48 10.69
N ASP A 224 11.63 -10.76 11.44
CA ASP A 224 11.92 -10.11 12.71
C ASP A 224 13.17 -9.21 12.58
N ALA A 225 13.09 -8.01 13.12
CA ALA A 225 14.18 -7.05 13.20
C ALA A 225 14.35 -6.54 14.64
N PRO A 226 14.83 -7.39 15.57
CA PRO A 226 14.86 -7.10 17.01
C PRO A 226 15.76 -5.90 17.38
N TRP A 227 16.54 -5.41 16.43
CA TRP A 227 17.35 -4.20 16.55
C TRP A 227 16.55 -2.91 16.29
N SER A 228 15.35 -3.01 15.74
CA SER A 228 14.51 -1.84 15.40
C SER A 228 13.31 -1.72 16.33
N PRO A 229 13.08 -0.58 16.98
CA PRO A 229 11.91 -0.38 17.83
C PRO A 229 10.57 -0.35 17.08
N ALA A 230 10.59 -0.27 15.75
CA ALA A 230 9.40 -0.16 14.93
C ALA A 230 9.18 -1.35 13.98
N LEU A 231 10.18 -2.22 13.82
CA LEU A 231 10.16 -3.37 12.92
C LEU A 231 10.53 -4.68 13.65
N ASP A 232 10.52 -4.67 14.98
CA ASP A 232 10.95 -5.80 15.82
C ASP A 232 10.27 -7.11 15.44
N THR A 233 8.97 -7.08 15.17
CA THR A 233 8.18 -8.23 14.68
C THR A 233 7.31 -7.79 13.52
N ASN A 234 7.26 -8.60 12.45
CA ASN A 234 6.44 -8.33 11.28
C ASN A 234 5.72 -9.58 10.83
N THR A 235 4.42 -9.48 10.59
CA THR A 235 3.58 -10.60 10.13
C THR A 235 2.56 -10.13 9.10
N GLY A 236 2.09 -11.07 8.30
CA GLY A 236 1.06 -10.87 7.29
C GLY A 236 1.40 -11.52 5.96
N GLU A 237 0.44 -11.48 5.07
CA GLU A 237 0.57 -11.98 3.71
C GLU A 237 0.23 -10.87 2.70
N ALA A 238 1.01 -10.76 1.64
CA ALA A 238 0.71 -9.89 0.52
C ALA A 238 -0.44 -10.46 -0.30
N ALA A 239 -1.27 -9.60 -0.87
CA ALA A 239 -2.46 -10.03 -1.60
C ALA A 239 -2.84 -9.09 -2.73
N LEU A 240 -3.43 -9.66 -3.78
CA LEU A 240 -4.20 -8.94 -4.79
C LEU A 240 -5.67 -9.33 -4.64
N ILE A 241 -6.54 -8.34 -4.56
CA ILE A 241 -7.92 -8.48 -4.14
C ILE A 241 -8.83 -7.85 -5.20
N ALA A 242 -9.97 -8.48 -5.46
CA ALA A 242 -11.04 -8.01 -6.32
C ALA A 242 -12.34 -7.82 -5.52
N PRO A 243 -13.33 -7.12 -6.07
CA PRO A 243 -14.70 -7.18 -5.55
C PRO A 243 -15.24 -8.61 -5.57
N MET A 244 -16.13 -8.93 -4.63
CA MET A 244 -16.83 -10.21 -4.55
C MET A 244 -18.13 -10.10 -5.33
N ASP A 245 -18.18 -10.64 -6.56
CA ASP A 245 -19.38 -10.62 -7.41
C ASP A 245 -19.30 -11.68 -8.53
N VAL A 246 -20.33 -11.77 -9.33
CA VAL A 246 -20.40 -12.70 -10.48
C VAL A 246 -19.23 -12.44 -11.45
N GLY A 247 -18.49 -13.50 -11.77
CA GLY A 247 -17.32 -13.45 -12.65
C GLY A 247 -16.03 -12.99 -11.97
N LEU A 248 -16.07 -12.72 -10.65
CA LEU A 248 -14.91 -12.37 -9.82
C LEU A 248 -14.72 -13.41 -8.71
N PRO A 249 -13.57 -13.45 -8.01
CA PRO A 249 -13.36 -14.36 -6.91
C PRO A 249 -14.44 -14.22 -5.82
N HIS A 250 -15.04 -15.33 -5.41
CA HIS A 250 -16.18 -15.34 -4.46
C HIS A 250 -15.81 -14.83 -3.06
N ASP A 251 -14.53 -14.96 -2.68
CA ASP A 251 -13.95 -14.47 -1.42
C ASP A 251 -13.15 -13.16 -1.60
N GLY A 252 -13.13 -12.62 -2.83
CA GLY A 252 -12.37 -11.43 -3.18
C GLY A 252 -10.87 -11.66 -3.40
N MET A 253 -10.34 -12.85 -3.12
CA MET A 253 -8.91 -13.12 -3.17
C MET A 253 -8.50 -13.59 -4.58
N ILE A 254 -7.77 -12.76 -5.32
CA ILE A 254 -7.17 -13.14 -6.60
C ILE A 254 -5.96 -14.04 -6.34
N VAL A 255 -5.05 -13.57 -5.48
CA VAL A 255 -3.85 -14.28 -5.05
C VAL A 255 -3.37 -13.73 -3.72
N GLN A 256 -2.77 -14.59 -2.91
CA GLN A 256 -2.13 -14.27 -1.64
C GLN A 256 -0.82 -15.04 -1.55
N THR A 257 0.23 -14.44 -0.98
CA THR A 257 1.48 -15.15 -0.67
C THR A 257 1.25 -16.22 0.37
N ARG A 258 2.09 -17.28 0.33
CA ARG A 258 2.09 -18.38 1.30
C ARG A 258 3.52 -18.83 1.58
N GLY A 259 3.81 -19.12 2.84
CA GLY A 259 5.16 -19.59 3.23
C GLY A 259 6.23 -18.58 2.82
N ASP A 260 7.24 -19.03 2.09
CA ASP A 260 8.40 -18.23 1.69
C ASP A 260 8.22 -17.47 0.36
N GLN A 261 7.01 -17.36 -0.15
CA GLN A 261 6.75 -16.58 -1.35
C GLN A 261 6.98 -15.09 -1.09
N HIS A 262 7.79 -14.46 -1.94
CA HIS A 262 8.09 -13.03 -1.84
C HIS A 262 6.99 -12.15 -2.45
N TRP A 263 6.28 -12.63 -3.48
CA TRP A 263 5.38 -11.83 -4.28
C TRP A 263 4.02 -12.49 -4.48
N ALA A 264 2.95 -11.74 -4.26
CA ALA A 264 1.63 -12.03 -4.80
C ALA A 264 1.52 -11.36 -6.18
N VAL A 265 1.41 -12.18 -7.26
CA VAL A 265 1.44 -11.67 -8.65
C VAL A 265 0.21 -12.11 -9.40
N ALA A 266 -0.48 -11.17 -10.04
CA ALA A 266 -1.56 -11.45 -10.99
C ALA A 266 -1.72 -10.32 -12.01
N THR A 267 -2.34 -10.64 -13.13
CA THR A 267 -2.81 -9.63 -14.10
C THR A 267 -4.20 -9.17 -13.69
N LEU A 268 -4.35 -7.88 -13.46
CA LEU A 268 -5.62 -7.22 -13.16
C LEU A 268 -6.24 -6.72 -14.47
N ASP A 269 -7.44 -7.19 -14.79
CA ASP A 269 -8.18 -6.79 -15.98
C ASP A 269 -9.27 -5.78 -15.62
N PHE A 270 -8.99 -4.50 -15.88
CA PHE A 270 -9.88 -3.38 -15.55
C PHE A 270 -11.05 -3.29 -16.53
N ALA A 271 -10.88 -3.77 -17.77
CA ALA A 271 -11.97 -3.84 -18.73
C ALA A 271 -12.98 -4.93 -18.32
N ALA A 272 -12.49 -6.11 -17.91
CA ALA A 272 -13.34 -7.16 -17.37
C ALA A 272 -14.03 -6.75 -16.09
N LEU A 273 -13.34 -6.04 -15.19
CA LEU A 273 -13.92 -5.47 -13.97
C LEU A 273 -15.10 -4.53 -14.30
N GLU A 274 -14.93 -3.65 -15.27
CA GLU A 274 -16.01 -2.74 -15.68
C GLU A 274 -17.15 -3.50 -16.39
N ALA A 275 -16.84 -4.42 -17.29
CA ALA A 275 -17.84 -5.23 -17.98
C ALA A 275 -18.67 -6.10 -17.00
N SER A 276 -18.07 -6.58 -15.90
CA SER A 276 -18.77 -7.38 -14.88
C SER A 276 -19.93 -6.62 -14.21
N ARG A 277 -19.97 -5.28 -14.31
CA ARG A 277 -21.09 -4.47 -13.80
C ARG A 277 -22.45 -4.83 -14.43
N ALA A 278 -22.46 -5.30 -15.68
CA ALA A 278 -23.70 -5.69 -16.36
C ALA A 278 -24.34 -6.95 -15.76
N GLN A 279 -23.53 -7.78 -15.09
CA GLN A 279 -23.97 -9.02 -14.46
C GLN A 279 -23.95 -8.96 -12.93
N ALA A 280 -23.56 -7.82 -12.37
CA ALA A 280 -23.43 -7.64 -10.93
C ALA A 280 -24.78 -7.83 -10.22
N GLN A 281 -24.78 -8.59 -9.13
CA GLN A 281 -25.97 -8.81 -8.31
C GLN A 281 -26.33 -7.56 -7.50
N VAL A 282 -25.33 -6.73 -7.18
CA VAL A 282 -25.46 -5.50 -6.38
C VAL A 282 -24.59 -4.40 -6.97
N ALA A 283 -24.86 -3.16 -6.60
CA ALA A 283 -24.17 -1.99 -7.14
C ALA A 283 -23.61 -1.10 -6.02
N ASN A 284 -22.84 -1.70 -5.11
CA ASN A 284 -22.33 -1.05 -3.89
C ASN A 284 -21.76 0.34 -4.14
N ASP A 285 -20.95 0.51 -5.17
CA ASP A 285 -20.29 1.77 -5.52
C ASP A 285 -21.28 2.84 -6.03
N ARG A 286 -22.35 2.45 -6.71
CA ARG A 286 -23.41 3.36 -7.19
C ARG A 286 -24.45 3.65 -6.12
N ASP A 287 -24.78 2.63 -5.32
CA ASP A 287 -25.80 2.72 -4.26
C ASP A 287 -25.24 3.41 -3.01
N TRP A 288 -23.94 3.65 -2.95
CA TRP A 288 -23.25 4.28 -1.81
C TRP A 288 -23.95 5.56 -1.34
N ALA A 289 -24.30 6.46 -2.27
CA ALA A 289 -24.94 7.74 -1.94
C ALA A 289 -26.34 7.58 -1.33
N SER A 290 -27.01 6.44 -1.52
CA SER A 290 -28.34 6.18 -0.98
C SER A 290 -28.37 6.11 0.56
N GLN A 291 -27.21 5.92 1.21
CA GLN A 291 -27.08 5.90 2.66
C GLN A 291 -26.97 7.29 3.31
N TYR A 292 -26.85 8.37 2.52
CA TYR A 292 -26.74 9.74 3.06
C TYR A 292 -28.07 10.37 3.45
N PHE A 293 -29.13 9.60 3.66
CA PHE A 293 -30.41 10.12 4.10
C PHE A 293 -30.37 10.51 5.59
N PRO A 294 -30.94 11.69 5.96
CA PRO A 294 -30.98 12.14 7.36
C PRO A 294 -31.65 11.16 8.30
N SER A 295 -32.62 10.36 7.82
CA SER A 295 -33.33 9.34 8.60
C SER A 295 -32.48 8.18 9.08
N VAL A 296 -31.35 7.89 8.38
CA VAL A 296 -30.42 6.81 8.74
C VAL A 296 -29.11 7.33 9.33
N ALA A 297 -28.95 8.65 9.42
CA ALA A 297 -27.75 9.28 10.00
C ALA A 297 -27.64 9.08 11.52
N ARG A 298 -28.76 8.75 12.19
CA ARG A 298 -28.82 8.53 13.64
C ARG A 298 -29.72 7.33 13.97
N ALA A 299 -29.18 6.34 14.66
CA ALA A 299 -29.97 5.24 15.20
C ALA A 299 -30.82 5.72 16.38
N LYS A 300 -32.08 5.23 16.46
CA LYS A 300 -32.94 5.44 17.62
C LYS A 300 -32.83 4.25 18.57
N VAL A 301 -32.64 4.54 19.85
CA VAL A 301 -32.75 3.52 20.89
C VAL A 301 -34.23 3.33 21.24
N VAL A 302 -34.78 2.17 20.95
CA VAL A 302 -36.14 1.80 21.34
C VAL A 302 -36.12 0.67 22.35
N ARG A 303 -37.00 0.71 23.34
CA ARG A 303 -37.19 -0.39 24.29
C ARG A 303 -38.30 -1.29 23.76
N ALA A 304 -38.11 -2.61 23.88
CA ALA A 304 -39.21 -3.54 23.66
C ALA A 304 -40.34 -3.24 24.64
N VAL A 305 -41.56 -3.16 24.17
CA VAL A 305 -42.75 -3.04 24.99
C VAL A 305 -43.40 -4.43 25.02
N ALA A 306 -43.71 -4.91 26.21
CA ALA A 306 -44.48 -6.14 26.34
C ALA A 306 -45.83 -5.97 25.64
N ALA A 307 -46.25 -6.99 24.89
CA ALA A 307 -47.53 -7.02 24.20
C ALA A 307 -48.68 -7.07 25.18
#